data_653164ca5ef7e54caf959916b9b9a29a
#
_entry.id   653164ca5ef7e54caf959916b9b9a29a
#
_cell.length_a   1.000
_cell.length_b   1.000
_cell.length_c   1.000
_cell.angle_alpha   90.00
_cell.angle_beta   90.00
_cell.angle_gamma   90.00
#
_symmetry.space_group_name_H-M   'P 1'
#
loop_
_entity.id
_entity.type
_entity.pdbx_description
1 polymer ?
#
loop_
_entity_poly.entity_id
_entity_poly.type
_entity_poly.pdbx_seq_one_letter_code
_entity_poly.pdbx_strand_id
1 'polypeptide(L)'
;MILTFFSRILLPLLVFATAVGIYLNYIDFPLKNSVKQCNIDLTQECIVFDQGQQISVQFLQEIEVEEEISFTITTTTDTKIKNMWVQGVNMYMGKNAVIVESVYAKEMKKVYKAHLFLGSCSEPEMRWQLIVRTTDNNEFEQSWFFNFSTDRNKKTE
;
A
#
# COMPACT_ATOMS: atom_id res chain seq x y z
N MET A 1 -57.29 -26.88 11.64
CA MET A 1 -57.07 -25.59 12.37
C MET A 1 -55.65 -25.43 12.87
N ILE A 2 -54.91 -26.50 13.18
CA ILE A 2 -53.49 -26.44 13.66
C ILE A 2 -52.51 -26.11 12.53
N LEU A 3 -52.75 -26.65 11.30
CA LEU A 3 -51.81 -26.43 10.16
C LEU A 3 -51.75 -24.97 9.67
N THR A 4 -52.86 -24.22 9.75
CA THR A 4 -52.90 -22.84 9.32
C THR A 4 -52.26 -21.85 10.36
N PHE A 5 -52.26 -22.26 11.61
CA PHE A 5 -51.60 -21.50 12.67
C PHE A 5 -50.04 -21.62 12.58
N PHE A 6 -49.58 -22.82 12.28
CA PHE A 6 -48.14 -23.10 12.08
C PHE A 6 -47.55 -22.34 10.87
N SER A 7 -48.30 -22.30 9.75
CA SER A 7 -47.88 -21.53 8.58
C SER A 7 -47.80 -20.02 8.81
N ARG A 8 -48.70 -19.45 9.60
CA ARG A 8 -48.73 -18.00 9.87
C ARG A 8 -47.55 -17.50 10.74
N ILE A 9 -46.98 -18.37 11.55
CA ILE A 9 -45.84 -18.01 12.43
C ILE A 9 -44.53 -18.44 11.81
N LEU A 10 -44.49 -19.61 11.15
CA LEU A 10 -43.23 -20.15 10.57
C LEU A 10 -42.73 -19.32 9.38
N LEU A 11 -43.62 -18.82 8.55
CA LEU A 11 -43.26 -18.07 7.34
C LEU A 11 -42.59 -16.73 7.66
N PRO A 12 -43.10 -15.87 8.56
CA PRO A 12 -42.40 -14.63 8.93
C PRO A 12 -41.11 -14.89 9.69
N LEU A 13 -41.00 -15.98 10.45
CA LEU A 13 -39.78 -16.36 11.16
C LEU A 13 -38.67 -16.79 10.20
N LEU A 14 -39.04 -17.48 9.13
CA LEU A 14 -38.12 -17.91 8.08
C LEU A 14 -37.63 -16.71 7.25
N VAL A 15 -38.51 -15.76 6.94
CA VAL A 15 -38.15 -14.50 6.25
C VAL A 15 -37.22 -13.65 7.14
N PHE A 16 -37.52 -13.59 8.44
CA PHE A 16 -36.65 -12.87 9.37
C PHE A 16 -35.25 -13.51 9.49
N ALA A 17 -35.18 -14.84 9.59
CA ALA A 17 -33.92 -15.56 9.65
C ALA A 17 -33.08 -15.38 8.38
N THR A 18 -33.71 -15.39 7.19
CA THR A 18 -33.00 -15.13 5.92
C THR A 18 -32.54 -13.67 5.81
N ALA A 19 -33.37 -12.73 6.24
CA ALA A 19 -32.99 -11.31 6.25
C ALA A 19 -31.82 -11.04 7.20
N VAL A 20 -31.81 -11.65 8.38
CA VAL A 20 -30.69 -11.56 9.33
C VAL A 20 -29.44 -12.24 8.75
N GLY A 21 -29.57 -13.39 8.11
CA GLY A 21 -28.46 -14.07 7.45
C GLY A 21 -27.83 -13.24 6.32
N ILE A 22 -28.66 -12.59 5.50
CA ILE A 22 -28.20 -11.68 4.45
C ILE A 22 -27.54 -10.45 5.08
N TYR A 23 -28.13 -9.88 6.12
CA TYR A 23 -27.61 -8.70 6.84
C TYR A 23 -26.26 -9.01 7.49
N LEU A 24 -26.10 -10.15 8.15
CA LEU A 24 -24.83 -10.58 8.74
C LEU A 24 -23.78 -10.85 7.66
N ASN A 25 -24.12 -11.48 6.53
CA ASN A 25 -23.21 -11.63 5.38
C ASN A 25 -22.84 -10.27 4.73
N TYR A 26 -23.73 -9.29 4.79
CA TYR A 26 -23.48 -7.95 4.27
C TYR A 26 -22.55 -7.14 5.21
N ILE A 27 -22.64 -7.39 6.52
CA ILE A 27 -21.76 -6.76 7.53
C ILE A 27 -20.41 -7.47 7.60
N ASP A 28 -20.35 -8.77 7.38
CA ASP A 28 -19.11 -9.56 7.28
C ASP A 28 -18.42 -9.46 5.90
N PHE A 29 -18.86 -8.53 5.05
CA PHE A 29 -17.92 -7.99 4.08
C PHE A 29 -16.96 -7.09 4.88
N PRO A 30 -15.84 -7.62 5.37
CA PRO A 30 -14.80 -6.73 5.81
C PRO A 30 -14.49 -5.98 4.53
N LEU A 31 -14.69 -4.70 4.51
CA LEU A 31 -13.73 -3.80 3.88
C LEU A 31 -12.39 -4.23 4.52
N LYS A 32 -11.83 -5.32 4.01
CA LYS A 32 -10.42 -5.60 4.12
C LYS A 32 -9.78 -4.48 3.30
N ASN A 33 -9.82 -3.29 3.87
CA ASN A 33 -8.86 -2.27 3.61
C ASN A 33 -7.56 -2.96 4.01
N SER A 34 -7.03 -3.77 3.11
CA SER A 34 -5.65 -4.12 3.15
C SER A 34 -4.97 -2.77 3.10
N VAL A 35 -4.47 -2.34 4.24
CA VAL A 35 -3.72 -1.10 4.36
C VAL A 35 -2.48 -1.35 3.53
N LYS A 36 -2.58 -1.02 2.24
CA LYS A 36 -1.46 -1.07 1.28
C LYS A 36 -0.46 0.03 1.60
N GLN A 37 -0.28 0.28 2.89
CA GLN A 37 0.48 1.39 3.41
C GLN A 37 1.43 0.90 4.49
N CYS A 38 2.66 1.33 4.41
CA CYS A 38 3.72 0.96 5.32
C CYS A 38 4.55 2.19 5.69
N ASN A 39 5.02 2.24 6.94
CA ASN A 39 5.93 3.26 7.41
C ASN A 39 7.35 2.71 7.45
N ILE A 40 8.27 3.37 6.77
CA ILE A 40 9.67 2.92 6.63
C ILE A 40 10.57 3.55 7.72
N ASP A 41 10.08 4.55 8.44
CA ASP A 41 10.87 5.35 9.39
C ASP A 41 11.62 4.54 10.45
N LEU A 42 11.14 3.34 10.78
CA LEU A 42 11.72 2.52 11.86
C LEU A 42 12.65 1.40 11.38
N THR A 43 12.50 0.93 10.14
CA THR A 43 13.16 -0.31 9.69
C THR A 43 13.99 -0.17 8.43
N GLN A 44 13.95 0.98 7.76
CA GLN A 44 14.51 1.18 6.41
C GLN A 44 13.99 0.18 5.36
N GLU A 45 13.21 -0.81 5.74
CA GLU A 45 12.56 -1.79 4.88
C GLU A 45 11.09 -1.93 5.24
N CYS A 46 10.26 -2.10 4.24
CA CYS A 46 8.84 -2.28 4.38
C CYS A 46 8.30 -3.31 3.40
N ILE A 47 7.56 -4.29 3.89
CA ILE A 47 6.98 -5.36 3.09
C ILE A 47 5.46 -5.30 3.21
N VAL A 48 4.79 -5.24 2.07
CA VAL A 48 3.32 -5.22 2.00
C VAL A 48 2.82 -6.41 1.19
N PHE A 49 1.78 -7.06 1.68
CA PHE A 49 1.12 -8.17 1.02
C PHE A 49 -0.33 -7.79 0.72
N ASP A 50 -0.77 -8.03 -0.50
CA ASP A 50 -2.17 -7.88 -0.87
C ASP A 50 -2.54 -8.78 -2.05
N GLN A 51 -3.68 -9.47 -1.95
CA GLN A 51 -4.24 -10.35 -3.00
C GLN A 51 -3.23 -11.33 -3.61
N GLY A 52 -2.34 -11.90 -2.80
CA GLY A 52 -1.31 -12.84 -3.26
C GLY A 52 -0.08 -12.18 -3.88
N GLN A 53 -0.06 -10.86 -4.02
CA GLN A 53 1.10 -10.10 -4.45
C GLN A 53 1.89 -9.61 -3.24
N GLN A 54 3.20 -9.53 -3.40
CA GLN A 54 4.11 -8.98 -2.42
C GLN A 54 4.93 -7.87 -3.07
N ILE A 55 5.04 -6.76 -2.37
CA ILE A 55 5.97 -5.71 -2.72
C ILE A 55 6.76 -5.30 -1.48
N SER A 56 8.06 -5.11 -1.60
CA SER A 56 8.89 -4.54 -0.56
C SER A 56 9.70 -3.36 -1.08
N VAL A 57 9.91 -2.40 -0.20
CA VAL A 57 10.78 -1.24 -0.44
C VAL A 57 11.82 -1.21 0.66
N GLN A 58 13.08 -1.06 0.27
CA GLN A 58 14.21 -0.94 1.18
C GLN A 58 15.09 0.22 0.76
N PHE A 59 15.28 1.19 1.64
CA PHE A 59 16.26 2.24 1.46
C PHE A 59 17.66 1.70 1.75
N LEU A 60 18.63 2.08 0.93
CA LEU A 60 20.01 1.59 1.02
C LEU A 60 20.91 2.54 1.83
N GLN A 61 20.38 3.69 2.22
CA GLN A 61 21.06 4.74 2.97
C GLN A 61 20.04 5.50 3.83
N GLU A 62 20.50 6.36 4.70
CA GLU A 62 19.64 7.30 5.42
C GLU A 62 18.93 8.23 4.43
N ILE A 63 17.70 8.60 4.80
CA ILE A 63 16.84 9.42 3.94
C ILE A 63 17.14 10.89 4.30
N GLU A 64 17.87 11.56 3.44
CA GLU A 64 18.23 12.97 3.60
C GLU A 64 17.67 13.82 2.45
N VAL A 65 17.27 15.05 2.78
CA VAL A 65 16.89 16.04 1.76
C VAL A 65 18.11 16.58 1.05
N GLU A 66 17.95 17.02 -0.19
CA GLU A 66 19.00 17.57 -1.06
C GLU A 66 20.12 16.57 -1.40
N GLU A 67 19.88 15.28 -1.14
CA GLU A 67 20.78 14.19 -1.54
C GLU A 67 20.05 13.19 -2.44
N GLU A 68 20.83 12.45 -3.22
CA GLU A 68 20.31 11.34 -3.99
C GLU A 68 20.05 10.14 -3.06
N ILE A 69 18.82 9.68 -3.00
CA ILE A 69 18.39 8.60 -2.12
C ILE A 69 18.21 7.35 -2.96
N SER A 70 19.07 6.35 -2.73
CA SER A 70 19.04 5.05 -3.39
C SER A 70 18.19 4.05 -2.60
N PHE A 71 17.37 3.28 -3.32
CA PHE A 71 16.54 2.23 -2.71
C PHE A 71 16.25 1.09 -3.68
N THR A 72 15.79 -0.01 -3.15
CA THR A 72 15.32 -1.15 -3.95
C THR A 72 13.84 -1.39 -3.74
N ILE A 73 13.19 -1.79 -4.84
CA ILE A 73 11.82 -2.31 -4.79
C ILE A 73 11.86 -3.75 -5.27
N THR A 74 11.28 -4.64 -4.49
CA THR A 74 11.18 -6.05 -4.86
C THR A 74 9.72 -6.43 -5.04
N THR A 75 9.40 -7.04 -6.17
CA THR A 75 8.04 -7.52 -6.50
C THR A 75 8.07 -9.01 -6.81
N THR A 76 6.91 -9.66 -6.78
CA THR A 76 6.75 -10.99 -7.36
C THR A 76 7.00 -10.96 -8.88
N THR A 77 7.35 -12.10 -9.48
CA THR A 77 7.70 -12.18 -10.91
C THR A 77 6.56 -11.73 -11.82
N ASP A 78 5.32 -11.97 -11.39
CA ASP A 78 4.11 -11.65 -12.16
C ASP A 78 3.70 -10.17 -12.08
N THR A 79 4.33 -9.45 -11.18
CA THR A 79 4.04 -8.02 -10.95
C THR A 79 5.06 -7.14 -11.68
N LYS A 80 4.56 -6.17 -12.45
CA LYS A 80 5.36 -5.17 -13.15
C LYS A 80 5.06 -3.79 -12.59
N ILE A 81 6.10 -3.00 -12.35
CA ILE A 81 5.93 -1.59 -12.00
C ILE A 81 5.59 -0.81 -13.27
N LYS A 82 4.47 -0.09 -13.23
CA LYS A 82 3.99 0.77 -14.32
C LYS A 82 4.54 2.19 -14.19
N ASN A 83 4.40 2.76 -13.01
CA ASN A 83 4.99 4.05 -12.66
C ASN A 83 5.16 4.19 -11.15
N MET A 84 5.98 5.15 -10.74
CA MET A 84 6.18 5.50 -9.33
C MET A 84 6.63 6.94 -9.19
N TRP A 85 6.28 7.54 -8.06
CA TRP A 85 6.67 8.90 -7.71
C TRP A 85 6.60 9.08 -6.20
N VAL A 86 7.25 10.11 -5.71
CA VAL A 86 7.15 10.55 -4.31
C VAL A 86 6.42 11.88 -4.24
N GLN A 87 5.58 12.04 -3.24
CA GLN A 87 4.89 13.30 -2.95
C GLN A 87 4.95 13.64 -1.47
N GLY A 88 4.86 14.93 -1.17
CA GLY A 88 4.72 15.40 0.21
C GLY A 88 3.30 15.13 0.75
N VAL A 89 3.20 14.75 2.02
CA VAL A 89 1.93 14.46 2.71
C VAL A 89 1.45 15.66 3.51
N ASN A 90 2.32 16.29 4.29
CA ASN A 90 1.99 17.45 5.13
C ASN A 90 2.21 18.79 4.42
N MET A 91 2.91 18.80 3.30
CA MET A 91 3.08 19.95 2.43
C MET A 91 3.10 19.53 0.97
N TYR A 92 2.47 20.29 0.10
CA TYR A 92 2.47 20.01 -1.33
C TYR A 92 3.83 20.40 -1.94
N MET A 93 4.59 19.40 -2.37
CA MET A 93 5.90 19.51 -3.02
C MET A 93 5.90 19.04 -4.49
N GLY A 94 4.69 18.90 -5.07
CA GLY A 94 4.57 18.30 -6.39
C GLY A 94 4.80 16.79 -6.35
N LYS A 95 5.10 16.24 -7.53
CA LYS A 95 5.47 14.82 -7.70
C LYS A 95 6.94 14.75 -8.05
N ASN A 96 7.73 14.19 -7.17
CA ASN A 96 9.14 13.92 -7.42
C ASN A 96 9.29 12.61 -8.19
N ALA A 97 9.97 12.66 -9.32
CA ALA A 97 10.20 11.48 -10.14
C ALA A 97 11.10 10.47 -9.42
N VAL A 98 10.80 9.19 -9.60
CA VAL A 98 11.69 8.09 -9.25
C VAL A 98 12.32 7.58 -10.53
N ILE A 99 13.63 7.45 -10.53
CA ILE A 99 14.41 7.00 -11.69
C ILE A 99 14.85 5.56 -11.42
N VAL A 100 14.46 4.66 -12.31
CA VAL A 100 14.91 3.25 -12.27
C VAL A 100 16.27 3.16 -12.96
N GLU A 101 17.26 2.75 -12.20
CA GLU A 101 18.62 2.55 -12.69
C GLU A 101 18.76 1.17 -13.39
N SER A 102 18.26 0.12 -12.74
CA SER A 102 18.36 -1.24 -13.24
C SER A 102 17.22 -2.13 -12.74
N VAL A 103 16.92 -3.17 -13.51
CA VAL A 103 15.96 -4.20 -13.16
C VAL A 103 16.59 -5.57 -13.40
N TYR A 104 16.52 -6.44 -12.39
CA TYR A 104 17.03 -7.80 -12.51
C TYR A 104 16.13 -8.81 -11.78
N ALA A 105 16.19 -10.07 -12.20
CA ALA A 105 15.47 -11.16 -11.56
C ALA A 105 16.37 -11.84 -10.51
N LYS A 106 15.81 -12.14 -9.35
CA LYS A 106 16.46 -12.91 -8.28
C LYS A 106 15.41 -13.80 -7.61
N GLU A 107 15.64 -15.13 -7.59
CA GLU A 107 14.83 -16.10 -6.82
C GLU A 107 13.32 -15.93 -7.02
N MET A 108 12.84 -15.91 -8.27
CA MET A 108 11.43 -15.71 -8.62
C MET A 108 10.85 -14.34 -8.19
N LYS A 109 11.70 -13.36 -7.99
CA LYS A 109 11.33 -11.98 -7.71
C LYS A 109 11.99 -11.05 -8.73
N LYS A 110 11.39 -9.89 -8.96
CA LYS A 110 12.00 -8.79 -9.70
C LYS A 110 12.48 -7.74 -8.72
N VAL A 111 13.72 -7.34 -8.87
CA VAL A 111 14.33 -6.28 -8.06
C VAL A 111 14.60 -5.09 -8.96
N TYR A 112 14.07 -3.94 -8.58
CA TYR A 112 14.27 -2.65 -9.21
C TYR A 112 15.19 -1.83 -8.31
N LYS A 113 16.37 -1.47 -8.81
CA LYS A 113 17.18 -0.44 -8.19
C LYS A 113 16.72 0.91 -8.70
N ALA A 114 16.45 1.81 -7.80
CA ALA A 114 15.95 3.12 -8.12
C ALA A 114 16.57 4.19 -7.21
N HIS A 115 16.52 5.42 -7.67
CA HIS A 115 16.89 6.57 -6.90
C HIS A 115 15.87 7.69 -7.08
N LEU A 116 15.84 8.56 -6.10
CA LEU A 116 15.03 9.77 -6.09
C LEU A 116 15.81 10.92 -5.45
N PHE A 117 15.34 12.13 -5.68
CA PHE A 117 15.85 13.33 -5.08
C PHE A 117 14.74 14.08 -4.37
N LEU A 118 14.91 14.41 -3.10
CA LEU A 118 13.96 15.20 -2.33
C LEU A 118 14.45 16.64 -2.22
N GLY A 119 13.62 17.56 -2.65
CA GLY A 119 13.90 18.98 -2.47
C GLY A 119 13.82 19.40 -0.99
N SER A 120 14.52 20.47 -0.66
CA SER A 120 14.44 21.10 0.65
C SER A 120 13.07 21.76 0.86
N CYS A 121 12.61 21.72 2.10
CA CYS A 121 11.33 22.30 2.52
C CYS A 121 11.54 23.15 3.79
N SER A 122 10.65 24.10 4.04
CA SER A 122 10.66 24.91 5.26
C SER A 122 10.15 24.17 6.48
N GLU A 123 9.38 23.08 6.28
CA GLU A 123 8.90 22.25 7.38
C GLU A 123 10.06 21.51 8.07
N PRO A 124 10.15 21.57 9.41
CA PRO A 124 11.21 20.90 10.15
C PRO A 124 11.12 19.38 10.04
N GLU A 125 9.90 18.82 10.02
CA GLU A 125 9.61 17.42 9.81
C GLU A 125 8.71 17.28 8.59
N MET A 126 9.26 16.76 7.49
CA MET A 126 8.51 16.51 6.26
C MET A 126 8.10 15.06 6.15
N ARG A 127 6.83 14.81 5.91
CA ARG A 127 6.28 13.48 5.65
C ARG A 127 6.11 13.25 4.17
N TRP A 128 6.65 12.14 3.69
CA TRP A 128 6.66 11.75 2.29
C TRP A 128 5.89 10.46 2.08
N GLN A 129 5.40 10.29 0.87
CA GLN A 129 4.74 9.05 0.44
C GLN A 129 5.29 8.65 -0.93
N LEU A 130 5.94 7.50 -1.00
CA LEU A 130 6.27 6.82 -2.24
C LEU A 130 5.02 6.05 -2.70
N ILE A 131 4.58 6.33 -3.89
CA ILE A 131 3.46 5.66 -4.54
C ILE A 131 4.00 4.81 -5.68
N VAL A 132 3.73 3.51 -5.61
CA VAL A 132 4.12 2.55 -6.65
C VAL A 132 2.85 2.00 -7.28
N ARG A 133 2.68 2.18 -8.58
CA ARG A 133 1.62 1.53 -9.34
C ARG A 133 2.16 0.31 -10.05
N THR A 134 1.49 -0.80 -9.85
CA THR A 134 1.85 -2.08 -10.45
C THR A 134 0.72 -2.61 -11.31
N THR A 135 1.09 -3.50 -12.22
CA THR A 135 0.15 -4.26 -13.05
C THR A 135 0.54 -5.73 -12.96
N ASP A 136 -0.42 -6.62 -12.80
CA ASP A 136 -0.20 -8.06 -12.87
C ASP A 136 -0.34 -8.59 -14.31
N ASN A 137 -0.21 -9.92 -14.48
CA ASN A 137 -0.35 -10.56 -15.78
C ASN A 137 -1.79 -10.50 -16.35
N ASN A 138 -2.79 -10.18 -15.52
CA ASN A 138 -4.19 -10.00 -15.91
C ASN A 138 -4.54 -8.52 -16.17
N GLU A 139 -3.53 -7.65 -16.25
CA GLU A 139 -3.68 -6.20 -16.41
C GLU A 139 -4.40 -5.51 -15.23
N PHE A 140 -4.50 -6.17 -14.09
CA PHE A 140 -5.07 -5.57 -12.89
C PHE A 140 -4.10 -4.56 -12.31
N GLU A 141 -4.53 -3.30 -12.22
CA GLU A 141 -3.72 -2.21 -11.67
C GLU A 141 -3.91 -2.10 -10.16
N GLN A 142 -2.81 -1.95 -9.45
CA GLN A 142 -2.76 -1.83 -8.01
C GLN A 142 -1.84 -0.69 -7.59
N SER A 143 -2.21 0.04 -6.52
CA SER A 143 -1.40 1.11 -5.95
C SER A 143 -0.94 0.75 -4.55
N TRP A 144 0.33 0.98 -4.27
CA TRP A 144 1.00 0.71 -3.02
C TRP A 144 1.55 2.01 -2.46
N PHE A 145 1.48 2.18 -1.14
CA PHE A 145 1.85 3.41 -0.47
C PHE A 145 2.88 3.13 0.62
N PHE A 146 4.02 3.78 0.53
CA PHE A 146 5.11 3.66 1.50
C PHE A 146 5.39 5.05 2.05
N ASN A 147 5.17 5.22 3.36
CA ASN A 147 5.40 6.48 4.03
C ASN A 147 6.78 6.49 4.66
N PHE A 148 7.40 7.64 4.66
CA PHE A 148 8.65 7.90 5.35
C PHE A 148 8.73 9.39 5.72
N SER A 149 9.63 9.76 6.61
CA SER A 149 9.85 11.15 7.01
C SER A 149 11.30 11.56 6.87
N THR A 150 11.50 12.85 6.73
CA THR A 150 12.80 13.50 6.84
C THR A 150 12.72 14.53 7.94
N ASP A 151 13.59 14.40 8.95
CA ASP A 151 13.69 15.35 10.05
C ASP A 151 14.99 16.18 9.91
N ARG A 152 14.84 17.46 9.70
CA ARG A 152 15.96 18.38 9.57
C ARG A 152 16.75 18.55 10.88
N ASN A 153 16.13 18.29 12.02
CA ASN A 153 16.74 18.47 13.34
C ASN A 153 17.60 17.27 13.75
N LYS A 154 17.54 16.15 13.05
CA LYS A 154 18.31 14.93 13.33
C LYS A 154 19.81 15.08 13.01
N LYS A 155 20.23 16.11 12.28
CA LYS A 155 21.64 16.36 11.90
C LYS A 155 22.53 16.97 13.00
N THR A 156 22.05 17.11 14.23
CA THR A 156 22.77 17.88 15.29
C THR A 156 23.17 17.04 16.51
N GLU A 157 23.32 15.71 16.38
CA GLU A 157 24.01 14.90 17.41
C GLU A 157 25.18 14.12 16.84
#